data_5c88f9ddaeb72c6bcf8d7b7c2a112394
#
_entry.id   5c88f9ddaeb72c6bcf8d7b7c2a112394
#
_cell.length_a   1.000
_cell.length_b   1.000
_cell.length_c   1.000
_cell.angle_alpha   90.00
_cell.angle_beta   90.00
_cell.angle_gamma   90.00
#
_symmetry.space_group_name_H-M   'P 1'
#
loop_
_entity.id
_entity.type
_entity.pdbx_description
1 polymer ?
#
loop_
_entity_poly.entity_id
_entity_poly.type
_entity_poly.pdbx_seq_one_letter_code
_entity_poly.pdbx_strand_id
1 'polypeptide(L)'
;QSSPMHTFDNGNTGLSGVMTPAWFSSNGALIIADSPVEVGINQPPAEYPHYKWSFSSEGRGPFDQRPFYDSGNLGDGVFTFKGNALDLKFSFTENAVTAYKKLVEHFGHPTETPPDSLFEKPTWTTWARYKTAIDQDVVLQYADDIIKNNYPYNILEIDDRWQVYYGDLGFDPKRFPNPKQMIDELHAKGFK
;
A
#
# COMPACT_ATOMS: atom_id res chain seq x y z
N GLN A 1 9.64 0.04 -13.53
CA GLN A 1 9.51 1.24 -12.67
C GLN A 1 10.84 1.97 -12.65
N SER A 2 10.81 3.28 -12.80
CA SER A 2 12.01 4.11 -12.96
C SER A 2 12.30 5.03 -11.78
N SER A 3 11.77 4.68 -10.58
CA SER A 3 11.96 5.48 -9.38
C SER A 3 12.81 4.74 -8.36
N PRO A 4 13.67 5.41 -7.61
CA PRO A 4 14.29 4.85 -6.43
C PRO A 4 13.20 4.43 -5.42
N MET A 5 13.44 3.34 -4.71
CA MET A 5 12.55 2.84 -3.68
C MET A 5 13.34 2.66 -2.39
N HIS A 6 12.72 3.01 -1.26
CA HIS A 6 13.24 2.72 0.05
C HIS A 6 12.60 1.44 0.58
N THR A 7 13.39 0.57 1.19
CA THR A 7 12.89 -0.71 1.70
C THR A 7 12.26 -0.60 3.10
N PHE A 8 12.52 0.47 3.84
CA PHE A 8 12.09 0.60 5.23
C PHE A 8 11.41 1.91 5.58
N ASP A 9 11.68 2.99 4.87
CA ASP A 9 11.12 4.30 5.17
C ASP A 9 10.97 5.10 3.89
N ASN A 10 9.78 5.62 3.67
CA ASN A 10 9.53 6.57 2.58
C ASN A 10 10.10 7.95 2.91
N GLY A 11 10.31 8.24 4.20
CA GLY A 11 10.89 9.46 4.71
C GLY A 11 10.37 10.73 4.04
N ASN A 12 11.18 11.77 4.08
CA ASN A 12 10.88 13.06 3.44
C ASN A 12 11.23 13.09 1.94
N THR A 13 11.57 11.97 1.35
CA THR A 13 12.08 11.91 -0.02
C THR A 13 11.00 11.83 -1.08
N GLY A 14 9.77 11.45 -0.70
CA GLY A 14 8.66 11.23 -1.63
C GLY A 14 8.86 10.02 -2.55
N LEU A 15 9.75 9.13 -2.20
CA LEU A 15 10.02 7.90 -2.94
C LEU A 15 9.08 6.78 -2.52
N SER A 16 8.80 5.85 -3.43
CA SER A 16 7.98 4.67 -3.12
C SER A 16 8.70 3.76 -2.13
N GLY A 17 7.98 3.25 -1.14
CA GLY A 17 8.49 2.25 -0.21
C GLY A 17 8.26 0.83 -0.70
N VAL A 18 9.08 -0.07 -0.23
CA VAL A 18 8.95 -1.52 -0.42
C VAL A 18 8.88 -2.18 0.93
N MET A 19 7.74 -2.79 1.24
CA MET A 19 7.53 -3.48 2.53
C MET A 19 8.30 -4.80 2.59
N THR A 20 8.38 -5.52 1.47
CA THR A 20 9.13 -6.78 1.35
C THR A 20 10.38 -6.53 0.54
N PRO A 21 11.57 -6.55 1.15
CA PRO A 21 12.82 -6.20 0.47
C PRO A 21 13.30 -7.36 -0.41
N ALA A 22 12.50 -7.71 -1.39
CA ALA A 22 12.81 -8.79 -2.32
C ALA A 22 12.27 -8.50 -3.72
N TRP A 23 13.00 -8.96 -4.71
CA TRP A 23 12.66 -8.80 -6.12
C TRP A 23 12.91 -10.10 -6.86
N PHE A 24 12.02 -10.49 -7.73
CA PHE A 24 12.21 -11.65 -8.59
C PHE A 24 11.77 -11.34 -10.02
N SER A 25 12.41 -12.02 -10.96
CA SER A 25 12.13 -11.90 -12.39
C SER A 25 11.31 -13.08 -12.90
N SER A 26 10.70 -12.90 -14.07
CA SER A 26 10.03 -13.99 -14.80
C SER A 26 10.95 -15.17 -15.11
N ASN A 27 12.27 -14.91 -15.24
CA ASN A 27 13.28 -15.92 -15.54
C ASN A 27 13.83 -16.61 -14.27
N GLY A 28 13.22 -16.39 -13.11
CA GLY A 28 13.56 -17.10 -11.88
C GLY A 28 14.74 -16.53 -11.08
N ALA A 29 15.29 -15.38 -11.44
CA ALA A 29 16.23 -14.69 -10.58
C ALA A 29 15.50 -14.08 -9.38
N LEU A 30 16.03 -14.26 -8.18
CA LEU A 30 15.52 -13.74 -6.93
C LEU A 30 16.64 -13.01 -6.19
N ILE A 31 16.36 -11.82 -5.71
CA ILE A 31 17.23 -11.01 -4.85
C ILE A 31 16.47 -10.71 -3.57
N ILE A 32 17.09 -10.98 -2.42
CA ILE A 32 16.57 -10.62 -1.10
C ILE A 32 17.60 -9.72 -0.43
N ALA A 33 17.16 -8.59 0.12
CA ALA A 33 18.01 -7.72 0.93
C ALA A 33 17.66 -7.91 2.41
N ASP A 34 18.61 -8.40 3.19
CA ASP A 34 18.48 -8.59 4.65
C ASP A 34 18.95 -7.35 5.43
N SER A 35 19.29 -6.27 4.74
CA SER A 35 19.66 -4.99 5.32
C SER A 35 18.84 -3.85 4.73
N PRO A 36 18.64 -2.73 5.46
CA PRO A 36 18.00 -1.54 4.91
C PRO A 36 18.78 -1.02 3.70
N VAL A 37 18.12 -0.92 2.56
CA VAL A 37 18.73 -0.46 1.32
C VAL A 37 17.81 0.51 0.58
N GLU A 38 18.43 1.47 -0.08
CA GLU A 38 17.81 2.24 -1.15
C GLU A 38 18.00 1.48 -2.46
N VAL A 39 16.92 1.25 -3.19
CA VAL A 39 16.97 0.50 -4.43
C VAL A 39 16.56 1.39 -5.60
N GLY A 40 17.43 1.47 -6.57
CA GLY A 40 17.12 2.08 -7.87
C GLY A 40 16.87 0.99 -8.90
N ILE A 41 15.71 1.07 -9.55
CA ILE A 41 15.34 0.16 -10.64
C ILE A 41 15.13 1.01 -11.89
N ASN A 42 15.88 0.70 -12.95
CA ASN A 42 15.80 1.41 -14.21
C ASN A 42 15.85 2.94 -14.00
N GLN A 43 16.86 3.40 -13.28
CA GLN A 43 17.02 4.83 -13.01
C GLN A 43 17.18 5.59 -14.34
N PRO A 44 16.42 6.67 -14.53
CA PRO A 44 16.64 7.52 -15.68
C PRO A 44 18.05 8.10 -15.64
N PRO A 45 18.60 8.52 -16.80
CA PRO A 45 19.85 9.25 -16.86
C PRO A 45 19.86 10.43 -15.88
N ALA A 46 21.04 10.84 -15.43
CA ALA A 46 21.23 11.91 -14.44
C ALA A 46 20.58 13.27 -14.80
N GLU A 47 20.25 13.47 -16.06
CA GLU A 47 19.51 14.62 -16.59
C GLU A 47 18.02 14.65 -16.19
N TYR A 48 17.49 13.56 -15.63
CA TYR A 48 16.16 13.52 -15.02
C TYR A 48 16.25 13.35 -13.49
N PRO A 49 16.82 14.34 -12.79
CA PRO A 49 16.98 14.24 -11.35
C PRO A 49 15.61 14.34 -10.69
N HIS A 50 15.21 13.27 -10.06
CA HIS A 50 14.22 13.23 -8.99
C HIS A 50 12.79 13.67 -9.35
N TYR A 51 11.95 12.69 -9.52
CA TYR A 51 10.52 12.87 -9.42
C TYR A 51 10.18 13.36 -8.00
N LYS A 52 9.92 14.65 -7.87
CA LYS A 52 9.27 15.16 -6.66
C LYS A 52 7.78 14.89 -6.80
N TRP A 53 7.23 14.08 -5.93
CA TRP A 53 5.80 13.98 -5.73
C TRP A 53 5.32 15.34 -5.19
N SER A 54 4.69 16.15 -6.00
CA SER A 54 3.97 17.31 -5.53
C SER A 54 2.48 17.02 -5.58
N PHE A 55 1.84 16.98 -4.44
CA PHE A 55 0.39 17.11 -4.40
C PHE A 55 0.07 18.56 -4.76
N SER A 56 -0.51 18.79 -5.92
CA SER A 56 -1.02 20.11 -6.23
C SER A 56 -2.20 20.42 -5.32
N SER A 57 -2.29 21.68 -4.86
CA SER A 57 -3.40 22.19 -4.06
C SER A 57 -4.76 22.10 -4.77
N GLU A 58 -4.80 21.72 -6.03
CA GLU A 58 -6.00 21.62 -6.86
C GLU A 58 -6.63 20.22 -6.92
N GLY A 59 -6.21 19.30 -6.07
CA GLY A 59 -6.83 17.97 -5.96
C GLY A 59 -6.60 17.04 -7.14
N ARG A 60 -5.82 17.43 -8.11
CA ARG A 60 -5.37 16.55 -9.18
C ARG A 60 -4.23 15.68 -8.65
N GLY A 61 -4.47 14.38 -8.63
CA GLY A 61 -3.45 13.41 -8.22
C GLY A 61 -2.22 13.53 -9.13
N PRO A 62 -1.06 13.06 -8.66
CA PRO A 62 0.20 13.13 -9.40
C PRO A 62 0.18 12.35 -10.74
N PHE A 63 -0.91 11.67 -11.03
CA PHE A 63 -1.08 10.88 -12.25
C PHE A 63 -1.29 11.70 -13.52
N ASP A 64 -1.77 12.94 -13.42
CA ASP A 64 -2.10 13.76 -14.60
C ASP A 64 -0.90 14.51 -15.21
N GLN A 65 0.24 14.49 -14.55
CA GLN A 65 1.43 15.23 -15.01
C GLN A 65 2.65 14.34 -15.23
N ARG A 66 2.50 13.03 -15.25
CA ARG A 66 3.62 12.17 -15.60
C ARG A 66 3.90 12.32 -17.10
N PRO A 67 5.11 12.69 -17.50
CA PRO A 67 5.54 12.29 -18.81
C PRO A 67 5.42 10.76 -18.83
N PHE A 68 4.66 10.23 -19.76
CA PHE A 68 4.73 8.83 -20.09
C PHE A 68 6.18 8.55 -20.43
N TYR A 69 6.89 7.88 -19.53
CA TYR A 69 8.19 7.36 -19.88
C TYR A 69 7.94 6.30 -20.94
N ASP A 70 8.37 6.61 -22.13
CA ASP A 70 8.50 5.60 -23.16
C ASP A 70 9.42 4.51 -22.59
N SER A 71 8.86 3.34 -22.38
CA SER A 71 9.58 2.19 -21.85
C SER A 71 10.81 1.81 -22.69
N GLY A 72 10.94 2.34 -23.88
CA GLY A 72 12.09 2.18 -24.75
C GLY A 72 13.35 2.91 -24.33
N ASN A 73 13.25 3.91 -23.43
CA ASN A 73 14.37 4.72 -22.94
C ASN A 73 14.70 4.55 -21.47
N LEU A 74 14.06 3.62 -20.78
CA LEU A 74 14.48 3.21 -19.45
C LEU A 74 15.77 2.42 -19.60
N GLY A 75 16.86 2.98 -19.07
CA GLY A 75 18.21 2.43 -19.20
C GLY A 75 18.27 0.90 -19.01
N ASP A 76 19.41 0.29 -19.30
CA ASP A 76 19.66 -1.13 -19.52
C ASP A 76 19.33 -2.09 -18.34
N GLY A 77 18.25 -1.88 -17.62
CA GLY A 77 17.81 -2.76 -16.53
C GLY A 77 18.75 -2.78 -15.32
N VAL A 78 19.39 -1.67 -15.02
CA VAL A 78 20.32 -1.55 -13.90
C VAL A 78 19.57 -1.56 -12.59
N PHE A 79 19.90 -2.49 -11.73
CA PHE A 79 19.57 -2.53 -10.31
C PHE A 79 20.70 -1.90 -9.52
N THR A 80 20.41 -0.87 -8.76
CA THR A 80 21.37 -0.27 -7.84
C THR A 80 20.90 -0.42 -6.41
N PHE A 81 21.82 -0.83 -5.53
CA PHE A 81 21.59 -0.91 -4.10
C PHE A 81 22.54 0.06 -3.41
N LYS A 82 22.02 0.83 -2.48
CA LYS A 82 22.81 1.76 -1.68
C LYS A 82 22.40 1.65 -0.23
N GLY A 83 23.38 1.49 0.65
CA GLY A 83 23.20 1.41 2.09
C GLY A 83 24.53 1.43 2.81
N ASN A 84 24.50 1.49 4.14
CA ASN A 84 25.69 1.45 4.98
C ASN A 84 26.31 0.04 5.03
N ALA A 85 25.48 -0.97 4.85
CA ALA A 85 25.88 -2.37 4.66
C ALA A 85 24.95 -3.00 3.64
N LEU A 86 25.47 -3.89 2.82
CA LEU A 86 24.67 -4.64 1.83
C LEU A 86 24.77 -6.11 2.19
N ASP A 87 23.65 -6.66 2.64
CA ASP A 87 23.45 -8.09 2.80
C ASP A 87 22.41 -8.54 1.80
N LEU A 88 22.88 -9.09 0.68
CA LEU A 88 22.05 -9.47 -0.45
C LEU A 88 22.20 -10.98 -0.70
N LYS A 89 21.07 -11.65 -0.77
CA LYS A 89 20.98 -13.06 -1.18
C LYS A 89 20.48 -13.16 -2.61
N PHE A 90 21.21 -13.85 -3.43
CA PHE A 90 20.84 -14.14 -4.81
C PHE A 90 20.47 -15.61 -4.94
N SER A 91 19.38 -15.87 -5.65
CA SER A 91 19.00 -17.22 -6.04
C SER A 91 18.58 -17.23 -7.49
N PHE A 92 18.92 -18.31 -8.18
CA PHE A 92 18.51 -18.54 -9.55
C PHE A 92 17.69 -19.82 -9.59
N THR A 93 16.50 -19.73 -10.12
CA THR A 93 15.52 -20.81 -10.21
C THR A 93 15.04 -20.94 -11.65
N GLU A 94 14.23 -21.94 -11.92
CA GLU A 94 13.76 -22.21 -13.28
C GLU A 94 12.78 -21.14 -13.82
N ASN A 95 12.02 -20.53 -12.94
CA ASN A 95 10.96 -19.57 -13.31
C ASN A 95 10.48 -18.75 -12.11
N ALA A 96 9.60 -17.79 -12.36
CA ALA A 96 9.04 -16.92 -11.33
C ALA A 96 8.30 -17.68 -10.22
N VAL A 97 7.62 -18.78 -10.52
CA VAL A 97 6.87 -19.56 -9.51
C VAL A 97 7.84 -20.18 -8.50
N THR A 98 8.93 -20.75 -8.98
CA THR A 98 9.96 -21.34 -8.12
C THR A 98 10.71 -20.27 -7.33
N ALA A 99 10.96 -19.10 -7.93
CA ALA A 99 11.53 -17.95 -7.23
C ALA A 99 10.60 -17.47 -6.10
N TYR A 100 9.30 -17.37 -6.36
CA TYR A 100 8.33 -17.00 -5.34
C TYR A 100 8.23 -18.02 -4.20
N LYS A 101 8.30 -19.31 -4.49
CA LYS A 101 8.34 -20.34 -3.44
C LYS A 101 9.54 -20.16 -2.51
N LYS A 102 10.72 -19.90 -3.07
CA LYS A 102 11.91 -19.57 -2.26
C LYS A 102 11.76 -18.31 -1.43
N LEU A 103 11.09 -17.30 -1.97
CA LEU A 103 10.75 -16.08 -1.23
C LEU A 103 9.88 -16.42 -0.01
N VAL A 104 8.84 -17.22 -0.21
CA VAL A 104 7.93 -17.67 0.85
C VAL A 104 8.67 -18.50 1.89
N GLU A 105 9.57 -19.37 1.48
CA GLU A 105 10.44 -20.14 2.40
C GLU A 105 11.29 -19.21 3.29
N HIS A 106 11.79 -18.10 2.72
CA HIS A 106 12.64 -17.16 3.45
C HIS A 106 11.85 -16.30 4.45
N PHE A 107 10.73 -15.73 4.04
CA PHE A 107 9.92 -14.82 4.89
C PHE A 107 8.84 -15.55 5.69
N GLY A 108 8.58 -16.80 5.39
CA GLY A 108 7.49 -17.56 5.95
C GLY A 108 6.17 -17.34 5.19
N HIS A 109 5.17 -18.06 5.61
CA HIS A 109 3.79 -17.94 5.11
C HIS A 109 2.84 -17.80 6.29
N PRO A 110 1.62 -17.29 6.06
CA PRO A 110 0.61 -17.26 7.09
C PRO A 110 0.36 -18.64 7.68
N THR A 111 0.28 -18.73 8.99
CA THR A 111 0.04 -20.00 9.72
C THR A 111 -1.43 -20.28 9.91
N GLU A 112 -2.28 -19.26 9.72
CA GLU A 112 -3.72 -19.36 9.87
C GLU A 112 -4.44 -18.73 8.68
N THR A 113 -5.66 -19.14 8.44
CA THR A 113 -6.56 -18.54 7.46
C THR A 113 -7.46 -17.51 8.13
N PRO A 114 -7.86 -16.45 7.44
CA PRO A 114 -8.88 -15.55 7.94
C PRO A 114 -10.20 -16.30 8.23
N PRO A 115 -11.03 -15.78 9.16
CA PRO A 115 -12.34 -16.40 9.44
C PRO A 115 -13.21 -16.48 8.18
N ASP A 116 -13.97 -17.57 8.05
CA ASP A 116 -14.86 -17.81 6.90
C ASP A 116 -15.82 -16.64 6.64
N SER A 117 -16.24 -15.98 7.72
CA SER A 117 -17.12 -14.81 7.63
C SER A 117 -16.58 -13.66 6.76
N LEU A 118 -15.28 -13.59 6.50
CA LEU A 118 -14.68 -12.61 5.58
C LEU A 118 -14.94 -12.96 4.11
N PHE A 119 -15.23 -14.22 3.82
CA PHE A 119 -15.48 -14.72 2.46
C PHE A 119 -16.97 -14.86 2.14
N GLU A 120 -17.80 -15.00 3.19
CA GLU A 120 -19.24 -15.23 3.06
C GLU A 120 -20.04 -13.95 2.77
N LYS A 121 -19.53 -12.81 3.19
CA LYS A 121 -20.23 -11.52 3.11
C LYS A 121 -19.30 -10.42 2.57
N PRO A 122 -19.87 -9.42 1.89
CA PRO A 122 -19.07 -8.34 1.34
C PRO A 122 -18.46 -7.47 2.43
N THR A 123 -17.27 -6.93 2.13
CA THR A 123 -16.70 -5.78 2.80
C THR A 123 -17.26 -4.51 2.18
N TRP A 124 -17.83 -3.65 3.00
CA TRP A 124 -18.28 -2.33 2.60
C TRP A 124 -17.17 -1.33 2.88
N THR A 125 -16.91 -0.44 1.94
CA THR A 125 -15.89 0.60 2.09
C THR A 125 -16.49 1.98 1.91
N THR A 126 -16.09 2.91 2.76
CA THR A 126 -16.50 4.32 2.62
C THR A 126 -15.91 4.95 1.36
N TRP A 127 -14.78 4.43 0.86
CA TRP A 127 -14.12 4.96 -0.34
C TRP A 127 -15.00 4.90 -1.59
N ALA A 128 -15.73 3.82 -1.78
CA ALA A 128 -16.55 3.64 -2.97
C ALA A 128 -17.59 4.75 -3.15
N ARG A 129 -18.16 5.25 -2.05
CA ARG A 129 -19.26 6.24 -2.06
C ARG A 129 -18.80 7.65 -1.71
N TYR A 130 -17.97 7.80 -0.70
CA TYR A 130 -17.68 9.09 -0.08
C TYR A 130 -16.29 9.63 -0.35
N LYS A 131 -15.37 8.78 -0.80
CA LYS A 131 -13.95 9.12 -0.97
C LYS A 131 -13.39 9.68 0.35
N THR A 132 -12.87 10.92 0.30
CA THR A 132 -12.32 11.62 1.46
C THR A 132 -13.36 12.41 2.28
N ALA A 133 -14.62 12.44 1.85
CA ALA A 133 -15.71 13.19 2.50
C ALA A 133 -16.38 12.33 3.57
N ILE A 134 -15.61 11.90 4.57
CA ILE A 134 -16.06 11.08 5.69
C ILE A 134 -15.87 11.78 7.02
N ASP A 135 -16.78 11.51 7.93
CA ASP A 135 -16.73 11.80 9.35
C ASP A 135 -17.51 10.73 10.11
N GLN A 136 -17.60 10.87 11.43
CA GLN A 136 -18.29 9.91 12.29
C GLN A 136 -19.75 9.72 11.90
N ASP A 137 -20.47 10.78 11.61
CA ASP A 137 -21.89 10.74 11.28
C ASP A 137 -22.13 10.08 9.93
N VAL A 138 -21.29 10.38 8.93
CA VAL A 138 -21.32 9.72 7.61
C VAL A 138 -21.09 8.23 7.72
N VAL A 139 -20.15 7.79 8.56
CA VAL A 139 -19.85 6.36 8.75
C VAL A 139 -21.05 5.65 9.39
N LEU A 140 -21.62 6.20 10.44
CA LEU A 140 -22.80 5.65 11.11
C LEU A 140 -24.02 5.61 10.19
N GLN A 141 -24.27 6.67 9.44
CA GLN A 141 -25.36 6.74 8.46
C GLN A 141 -25.17 5.69 7.35
N TYR A 142 -23.94 5.48 6.91
CA TYR A 142 -23.65 4.46 5.89
C TYR A 142 -23.97 3.05 6.39
N ALA A 143 -23.62 2.75 7.63
CA ALA A 143 -23.96 1.48 8.26
C ALA A 143 -25.49 1.29 8.32
N ASP A 144 -26.22 2.33 8.72
CA ASP A 144 -27.69 2.31 8.79
C ASP A 144 -28.33 2.13 7.40
N ASP A 145 -27.79 2.77 6.37
CA ASP A 145 -28.26 2.60 4.99
C ASP A 145 -28.10 1.16 4.52
N ILE A 146 -26.97 0.51 4.83
CA ILE A 146 -26.71 -0.88 4.48
C ILE A 146 -27.74 -1.81 5.13
N ILE A 147 -27.99 -1.63 6.43
CA ILE A 147 -28.95 -2.43 7.20
C ILE A 147 -30.37 -2.20 6.69
N LYS A 148 -30.78 -0.94 6.54
CA LYS A 148 -32.11 -0.55 6.09
C LYS A 148 -32.49 -1.13 4.73
N ASN A 149 -31.51 -1.27 3.86
CA ASN A 149 -31.72 -1.85 2.54
C ASN A 149 -31.51 -3.38 2.48
N ASN A 150 -31.38 -4.04 3.64
CA ASN A 150 -31.20 -5.49 3.75
C ASN A 150 -30.02 -6.05 2.95
N TYR A 151 -28.95 -5.29 2.79
CA TYR A 151 -27.74 -5.80 2.18
C TYR A 151 -26.98 -6.72 3.14
N PRO A 152 -26.37 -7.82 2.64
CA PRO A 152 -25.47 -8.60 3.47
C PRO A 152 -24.24 -7.77 3.84
N TYR A 153 -23.77 -7.88 5.08
CA TYR A 153 -22.61 -7.14 5.57
C TYR A 153 -21.84 -7.92 6.62
N ASN A 154 -20.57 -7.59 6.78
CA ASN A 154 -19.68 -8.10 7.81
C ASN A 154 -18.69 -7.01 8.23
N ILE A 155 -17.85 -6.53 7.29
CA ILE A 155 -16.85 -5.50 7.54
C ILE A 155 -17.33 -4.17 7.00
N LEU A 156 -17.07 -3.10 7.76
CA LEU A 156 -17.14 -1.72 7.29
C LEU A 156 -15.75 -1.09 7.37
N GLU A 157 -15.11 -0.92 6.23
CA GLU A 157 -13.83 -0.27 6.09
C GLU A 157 -14.00 1.25 6.09
N ILE A 158 -13.36 1.91 7.03
CA ILE A 158 -13.25 3.38 7.08
C ILE A 158 -11.95 3.74 6.36
N ASP A 159 -12.09 4.25 5.14
CA ASP A 159 -10.98 4.56 4.24
C ASP A 159 -10.48 6.00 4.43
N ASP A 160 -9.86 6.55 3.42
CA ASP A 160 -9.09 7.78 3.41
C ASP A 160 -9.68 8.94 4.22
N ARG A 161 -8.76 9.55 4.94
CA ARG A 161 -8.87 10.68 5.85
C ARG A 161 -9.66 10.42 7.13
N TRP A 162 -9.62 9.19 7.64
CA TRP A 162 -9.99 8.95 9.02
C TRP A 162 -8.95 9.53 10.02
N GLN A 163 -7.71 9.69 9.58
CA GLN A 163 -6.57 10.22 10.35
C GLN A 163 -6.21 11.64 9.92
N VAL A 164 -5.46 12.36 10.75
CA VAL A 164 -4.99 13.73 10.44
C VAL A 164 -3.94 13.71 9.34
N TYR A 165 -2.96 12.81 9.47
CA TYR A 165 -1.86 12.60 8.51
C TYR A 165 -1.72 11.13 8.16
N TYR A 166 -1.32 10.83 6.94
CA TYR A 166 -1.01 9.47 6.54
C TYR A 166 0.14 8.91 7.39
N GLY A 167 -0.08 7.73 7.98
CA GLY A 167 0.85 7.11 8.91
C GLY A 167 0.65 7.47 10.38
N ASP A 168 -0.19 8.45 10.68
CA ASP A 168 -0.69 8.70 12.02
C ASP A 168 -1.83 7.71 12.32
N LEU A 169 -1.68 6.88 13.32
CA LEU A 169 -2.68 5.85 13.67
C LEU A 169 -3.77 6.38 14.62
N GLY A 170 -3.89 7.68 14.76
CA GLY A 170 -4.93 8.36 15.54
C GLY A 170 -6.09 8.86 14.66
N PHE A 171 -7.33 8.72 15.12
CA PHE A 171 -8.47 9.35 14.47
C PHE A 171 -8.36 10.88 14.49
N ASP A 172 -8.75 11.53 13.39
CA ASP A 172 -8.89 12.98 13.35
C ASP A 172 -9.99 13.42 14.33
N PRO A 173 -9.69 14.13 15.44
CA PRO A 173 -10.68 14.46 16.46
C PRO A 173 -11.73 15.45 15.98
N LYS A 174 -11.51 16.15 14.87
CA LYS A 174 -12.51 17.06 14.28
C LYS A 174 -13.57 16.30 13.50
N ARG A 175 -13.19 15.22 12.85
CA ARG A 175 -14.08 14.37 12.05
C ARG A 175 -14.69 13.25 12.86
N PHE A 176 -13.93 12.71 13.79
CA PHE A 176 -14.27 11.57 14.62
C PHE A 176 -14.11 11.96 16.10
N PRO A 177 -15.02 12.75 16.65
CA PRO A 177 -14.89 13.23 18.03
C PRO A 177 -15.01 12.13 19.08
N ASN A 178 -15.73 11.04 18.79
CA ASN A 178 -15.94 9.91 19.68
C ASN A 178 -15.72 8.56 18.97
N PRO A 179 -14.51 8.28 18.48
CA PRO A 179 -14.27 7.12 17.62
C PRO A 179 -14.54 5.80 18.34
N LYS A 180 -14.27 5.73 19.64
CA LYS A 180 -14.59 4.53 20.43
C LYS A 180 -16.09 4.25 20.45
N GLN A 181 -16.90 5.25 20.72
CA GLN A 181 -18.36 5.11 20.73
C GLN A 181 -18.89 4.68 19.36
N MET A 182 -18.37 5.29 18.29
CA MET A 182 -18.73 4.93 16.91
C MET A 182 -18.43 3.47 16.63
N ILE A 183 -17.24 2.99 16.99
CA ILE A 183 -16.84 1.60 16.79
C ILE A 183 -17.71 0.66 17.61
N ASP A 184 -17.97 0.98 18.88
CA ASP A 184 -18.83 0.18 19.75
C ASP A 184 -20.26 0.07 19.15
N GLU A 185 -20.78 1.15 18.56
CA GLU A 185 -22.08 1.17 17.89
C GLU A 185 -22.08 0.33 16.62
N LEU A 186 -21.03 0.42 15.78
CA LEU A 186 -20.88 -0.43 14.59
C LEU A 186 -20.80 -1.91 14.95
N HIS A 187 -20.06 -2.26 16.01
CA HIS A 187 -20.01 -3.63 16.52
C HIS A 187 -21.38 -4.10 17.03
N ALA A 188 -22.11 -3.25 17.74
CA ALA A 188 -23.48 -3.59 18.20
C ALA A 188 -24.45 -3.81 17.03
N LYS A 189 -24.23 -3.15 15.89
CA LYS A 189 -24.97 -3.36 14.64
C LYS A 189 -24.51 -4.61 13.85
N GLY A 190 -23.44 -5.28 14.29
CA GLY A 190 -22.90 -6.51 13.69
C GLY A 190 -21.81 -6.30 12.65
N PHE A 191 -21.30 -5.08 12.48
CA PHE A 191 -20.10 -4.84 11.68
C PHE A 191 -18.82 -5.20 12.45
N LYS A 192 -17.78 -5.48 11.69
CA LYS A 192 -16.41 -5.67 12.17
C LYS A 192 -15.51 -4.60 11.58
#